data_bc2af41c1f88c06adb7c22b29373319c
#
_entry.id   bc2af41c1f88c06adb7c22b29373319c
#
_cell.length_a   1.000
_cell.length_b   1.000
_cell.length_c   1.000
_cell.angle_alpha   90.00
_cell.angle_beta   90.00
_cell.angle_gamma   90.00
#
_symmetry.space_group_name_H-M   'P 1'
#
loop_
_entity.id
_entity.type
_entity.pdbx_description
1 polymer ?
#
loop_
_entity_poly.entity_id
_entity_poly.type
_entity_poly.pdbx_seq_one_letter_code
_entity_poly.pdbx_strand_id
1 'polypeptide(L)'
;MRPKTDGLTKKQKLVLDYIKKFQAENKYPPSVRQICSAIDLNSPATVHVHINHLVEKGFLKRSDSGNRAIEILVDNEYENKKLEIKKIPLVDLSKDDDITLAIEEPRELFTIPTSLTKGKAEYFAYIVNDNSMNQKGIYQDDVVILKRNNIAYNNDIILVEYNNIINLKEYFKDKEGLTLKDDIESITTKDNEISVIGKVVWLYRNYD
;
A
#
# COMPACT_ATOMS: atom_id res chain seq x y z
N MET A 1 -13.00 -15.25 -8.75
CA MET A 1 -11.90 -15.79 -9.59
C MET A 1 -11.71 -14.84 -10.76
N ARG A 2 -10.57 -14.14 -10.92
CA ARG A 2 -10.34 -13.17 -12.01
C ARG A 2 -10.09 -13.94 -13.30
N PRO A 3 -10.78 -13.61 -14.41
CA PRO A 3 -10.53 -14.27 -15.69
C PRO A 3 -9.12 -13.91 -16.17
N LYS A 4 -8.29 -14.92 -16.44
CA LYS A 4 -7.00 -14.74 -17.11
C LYS A 4 -7.25 -14.41 -18.58
N THR A 5 -6.49 -13.49 -19.17
CA THR A 5 -6.54 -13.16 -20.61
C THR A 5 -6.20 -14.34 -21.55
N ASP A 6 -5.73 -15.44 -20.96
CA ASP A 6 -5.55 -16.72 -21.64
C ASP A 6 -6.90 -17.29 -22.05
N GLY A 7 -7.18 -17.34 -23.34
CA GLY A 7 -8.48 -17.76 -23.89
C GLY A 7 -9.17 -16.71 -24.77
N LEU A 8 -8.62 -15.48 -24.86
CA LEU A 8 -9.07 -14.50 -25.82
C LEU A 8 -8.33 -14.64 -27.15
N THR A 9 -9.04 -14.49 -28.28
CA THR A 9 -8.43 -14.38 -29.59
C THR A 9 -7.65 -13.06 -29.72
N LYS A 10 -6.72 -12.97 -30.69
CA LYS A 10 -5.96 -11.73 -30.96
C LYS A 10 -6.88 -10.51 -31.14
N LYS A 11 -7.98 -10.67 -31.88
CA LYS A 11 -8.94 -9.57 -32.11
C LYS A 11 -9.72 -9.19 -30.84
N GLN A 12 -10.11 -10.15 -30.01
CA GLN A 12 -10.76 -9.88 -28.72
C GLN A 12 -9.81 -9.12 -27.78
N LYS A 13 -8.53 -9.51 -27.75
CA LYS A 13 -7.52 -8.77 -26.96
C LYS A 13 -7.38 -7.31 -27.43
N LEU A 14 -7.31 -7.07 -28.75
CA LEU A 14 -7.24 -5.71 -29.29
C LEU A 14 -8.47 -4.87 -28.96
N VAL A 15 -9.68 -5.46 -29.04
CA VAL A 15 -10.93 -4.79 -28.66
C VAL A 15 -10.90 -4.40 -27.18
N LEU A 16 -10.56 -5.34 -26.30
CA LEU A 16 -10.49 -5.10 -24.84
C LEU A 16 -9.43 -4.03 -24.51
N ASP A 17 -8.26 -4.13 -25.09
CA ASP A 17 -7.15 -3.20 -24.89
C ASP A 17 -7.53 -1.78 -25.31
N TYR A 18 -8.14 -1.61 -26.49
CA TYR A 18 -8.61 -0.31 -26.93
C TYR A 18 -9.68 0.28 -25.99
N ILE A 19 -10.65 -0.53 -25.53
CA ILE A 19 -11.69 -0.08 -24.60
C ILE A 19 -11.04 0.40 -23.29
N LYS A 20 -10.09 -0.36 -22.76
CA LYS A 20 -9.36 -0.02 -21.54
C LYS A 20 -8.61 1.31 -21.67
N LYS A 21 -7.81 1.45 -22.75
CA LYS A 21 -7.03 2.65 -23.02
C LYS A 21 -7.92 3.88 -23.21
N PHE A 22 -8.94 3.78 -24.05
CA PHE A 22 -9.87 4.88 -24.32
C PHE A 22 -10.60 5.34 -23.05
N GLN A 23 -11.08 4.38 -22.24
CA GLN A 23 -11.79 4.72 -21.00
C GLN A 23 -10.87 5.33 -19.94
N ALA A 24 -9.61 4.91 -19.87
CA ALA A 24 -8.62 5.51 -19.00
C ALA A 24 -8.34 6.98 -19.35
N GLU A 25 -8.22 7.28 -20.65
CA GLU A 25 -7.95 8.62 -21.15
C GLU A 25 -9.17 9.55 -21.09
N ASN A 26 -10.35 9.05 -21.47
CA ASN A 26 -11.55 9.89 -21.67
C ASN A 26 -12.57 9.83 -20.52
N LYS A 27 -12.43 8.87 -19.58
CA LYS A 27 -13.34 8.66 -18.43
C LYS A 27 -14.77 8.19 -18.81
N TYR A 28 -14.97 7.81 -20.06
CA TYR A 28 -16.20 7.18 -20.57
C TYR A 28 -15.83 6.11 -21.61
N PRO A 29 -16.66 5.08 -21.84
CA PRO A 29 -16.37 4.02 -22.79
C PRO A 29 -16.48 4.51 -24.27
N PRO A 30 -15.68 3.91 -25.18
CA PRO A 30 -15.75 4.25 -26.59
C PRO A 30 -17.07 3.77 -27.23
N SER A 31 -17.51 4.45 -28.26
CA SER A 31 -18.58 3.98 -29.13
C SER A 31 -18.10 2.82 -30.03
N VAL A 32 -19.04 1.98 -30.47
CA VAL A 32 -18.75 0.88 -31.40
C VAL A 32 -18.06 1.36 -32.68
N ARG A 33 -18.41 2.56 -33.16
CA ARG A 33 -17.78 3.16 -34.35
C ARG A 33 -16.30 3.54 -34.08
N GLN A 34 -16.01 4.09 -32.90
CA GLN A 34 -14.64 4.41 -32.51
C GLN A 34 -13.78 3.14 -32.37
N ILE A 35 -14.33 2.07 -31.78
CA ILE A 35 -13.64 0.78 -31.70
C ILE A 35 -13.36 0.26 -33.13
N CYS A 36 -14.39 0.28 -34.01
CA CYS A 36 -14.29 -0.19 -35.38
C CYS A 36 -13.15 0.49 -36.14
N SER A 37 -13.10 1.82 -36.07
CA SER A 37 -12.05 2.63 -36.74
C SER A 37 -10.67 2.40 -36.15
N ALA A 38 -10.56 2.24 -34.83
CA ALA A 38 -9.26 2.17 -34.15
C ALA A 38 -8.53 0.82 -34.35
N ILE A 39 -9.28 -0.26 -34.52
CA ILE A 39 -8.70 -1.61 -34.68
C ILE A 39 -8.87 -2.20 -36.09
N ASP A 40 -9.21 -1.34 -37.04
CA ASP A 40 -9.37 -1.68 -38.48
C ASP A 40 -10.31 -2.88 -38.69
N LEU A 41 -11.52 -2.77 -38.14
CA LEU A 41 -12.59 -3.73 -38.39
C LEU A 41 -13.59 -3.17 -39.41
N ASN A 42 -13.91 -3.98 -40.41
CA ASN A 42 -14.75 -3.58 -41.53
C ASN A 42 -16.24 -3.40 -41.18
N SER A 43 -16.67 -3.85 -39.99
CA SER A 43 -18.10 -3.82 -39.64
C SER A 43 -18.35 -3.60 -38.14
N PRO A 44 -19.27 -2.67 -37.78
CA PRO A 44 -19.76 -2.52 -36.42
C PRO A 44 -20.37 -3.80 -35.84
N ALA A 45 -20.96 -4.64 -36.67
CA ALA A 45 -21.52 -5.94 -36.25
C ALA A 45 -20.44 -6.86 -35.69
N THR A 46 -19.24 -6.87 -36.29
CA THR A 46 -18.09 -7.66 -35.82
C THR A 46 -17.62 -7.18 -34.43
N VAL A 47 -17.64 -5.87 -34.19
CA VAL A 47 -17.30 -5.29 -32.88
C VAL A 47 -18.30 -5.75 -31.83
N HIS A 48 -19.62 -5.75 -32.15
CA HIS A 48 -20.64 -6.25 -31.24
C HIS A 48 -20.44 -7.71 -30.87
N VAL A 49 -20.05 -8.57 -31.84
CA VAL A 49 -19.74 -9.98 -31.56
C VAL A 49 -18.56 -10.10 -30.61
N HIS A 50 -17.48 -9.33 -30.80
CA HIS A 50 -16.34 -9.37 -29.90
C HIS A 50 -16.66 -8.87 -28.49
N ILE A 51 -17.46 -7.80 -28.38
CA ILE A 51 -17.93 -7.28 -27.08
C ILE A 51 -18.79 -8.33 -26.38
N ASN A 52 -19.71 -8.99 -27.07
CA ASN A 52 -20.55 -10.05 -26.47
C ASN A 52 -19.69 -11.20 -25.92
N HIS A 53 -18.70 -11.67 -26.66
CA HIS A 53 -17.79 -12.70 -26.18
C HIS A 53 -16.96 -12.24 -24.98
N LEU A 54 -16.56 -10.95 -24.92
CA LEU A 54 -15.87 -10.40 -23.76
C LEU A 54 -16.79 -10.31 -22.53
N VAL A 55 -18.07 -10.03 -22.73
CA VAL A 55 -19.10 -10.06 -21.67
C VAL A 55 -19.33 -11.49 -21.18
N GLU A 56 -19.54 -12.45 -22.08
CA GLU A 56 -19.72 -13.88 -21.75
C GLU A 56 -18.54 -14.45 -20.97
N LYS A 57 -17.33 -14.01 -21.31
CA LYS A 57 -16.09 -14.41 -20.61
C LYS A 57 -15.80 -13.63 -19.34
N GLY A 58 -16.65 -12.66 -18.95
CA GLY A 58 -16.51 -11.88 -17.70
C GLY A 58 -15.43 -10.81 -17.72
N PHE A 59 -15.00 -10.36 -18.90
CA PHE A 59 -14.05 -9.21 -19.02
C PHE A 59 -14.76 -7.87 -19.03
N LEU A 60 -15.97 -7.85 -19.56
CA LEU A 60 -16.83 -6.66 -19.66
C LEU A 60 -18.22 -6.96 -19.08
N LYS A 61 -18.94 -5.93 -18.69
CA LYS A 61 -20.37 -5.99 -18.34
C LYS A 61 -21.11 -4.92 -19.11
N ARG A 62 -22.32 -5.21 -19.55
CA ARG A 62 -23.24 -4.19 -20.05
C ARG A 62 -23.95 -3.54 -18.85
N SER A 63 -23.94 -2.23 -18.77
CA SER A 63 -24.71 -1.49 -17.76
C SER A 63 -26.06 -1.11 -18.33
N ASP A 64 -27.09 -1.07 -17.48
CA ASP A 64 -28.47 -0.76 -17.85
C ASP A 64 -28.71 0.75 -18.18
N SER A 65 -27.69 1.57 -18.05
CA SER A 65 -27.77 3.04 -18.17
C SER A 65 -27.51 3.58 -19.59
N GLY A 66 -27.98 2.89 -20.66
CA GLY A 66 -28.02 3.42 -22.02
C GLY A 66 -26.98 2.88 -23.01
N ASN A 67 -27.04 3.34 -24.28
CA ASN A 67 -26.33 2.79 -25.45
C ASN A 67 -24.79 2.83 -25.42
N ARG A 68 -24.14 3.29 -24.34
CA ARG A 68 -22.68 3.39 -24.20
C ARG A 68 -22.13 2.71 -22.94
N ALA A 69 -22.95 1.95 -22.27
CA ALA A 69 -22.60 1.45 -20.94
C ALA A 69 -21.86 0.12 -20.98
N ILE A 70 -20.54 0.15 -21.17
CA ILE A 70 -19.63 -0.98 -21.00
C ILE A 70 -18.80 -0.72 -19.74
N GLU A 71 -18.88 -1.62 -18.78
CA GLU A 71 -18.06 -1.64 -17.57
C GLU A 71 -16.94 -2.66 -17.72
N ILE A 72 -15.71 -2.29 -17.37
CA ILE A 72 -14.55 -3.19 -17.38
C ILE A 72 -14.51 -3.92 -16.04
N LEU A 73 -14.55 -5.25 -16.08
CA LEU A 73 -14.54 -6.11 -14.87
C LEU A 73 -13.14 -6.62 -14.49
N VAL A 74 -12.14 -6.33 -15.30
CA VAL A 74 -10.73 -6.72 -15.09
C VAL A 74 -9.87 -5.50 -14.84
N ASP A 75 -8.66 -5.71 -14.31
CA ASP A 75 -7.73 -4.61 -14.06
C ASP A 75 -7.46 -3.86 -15.36
N ASN A 76 -7.50 -2.52 -15.29
CA ASN A 76 -7.19 -1.64 -16.39
C ASN A 76 -5.81 -1.02 -16.17
N GLU A 77 -4.82 -1.54 -16.87
CA GLU A 77 -3.42 -1.10 -16.80
C GLU A 77 -3.21 0.34 -17.28
N TYR A 78 -4.13 0.88 -18.09
CA TYR A 78 -4.09 2.26 -18.57
C TYR A 78 -4.75 3.25 -17.62
N GLU A 79 -5.54 2.79 -16.67
CA GLU A 79 -5.97 3.67 -15.60
C GLU A 79 -4.74 4.09 -14.82
N ASN A 80 -4.38 5.37 -14.92
CA ASN A 80 -3.51 5.98 -13.93
C ASN A 80 -4.21 5.78 -12.58
N LYS A 81 -3.86 4.72 -11.86
CA LYS A 81 -4.16 4.62 -10.43
C LYS A 81 -3.56 5.89 -9.85
N LYS A 82 -4.38 6.92 -9.63
CA LYS A 82 -3.99 8.01 -8.74
C LYS A 82 -3.43 7.29 -7.53
N LEU A 83 -2.14 7.43 -7.32
CA LEU A 83 -1.51 6.91 -6.11
C LEU A 83 -2.33 7.51 -4.97
N GLU A 84 -3.25 6.71 -4.43
CA GLU A 84 -3.97 7.13 -3.25
C GLU A 84 -2.92 7.28 -2.17
N ILE A 85 -2.78 8.48 -1.68
CA ILE A 85 -1.82 8.83 -0.64
C ILE A 85 -2.56 9.00 0.68
N LYS A 86 -1.89 8.60 1.76
CA LYS A 86 -2.33 8.83 3.14
C LYS A 86 -1.27 9.67 3.84
N LYS A 87 -1.70 10.68 4.56
CA LYS A 87 -0.85 11.44 5.47
C LYS A 87 -0.90 10.78 6.84
N ILE A 88 0.26 10.54 7.43
CA ILE A 88 0.43 9.97 8.77
C ILE A 88 1.29 10.91 9.61
N PRO A 89 1.16 10.92 10.95
CA PRO A 89 2.05 11.68 11.82
C PRO A 89 3.53 11.38 11.54
N LEU A 90 4.39 12.41 11.55
CA LEU A 90 5.83 12.26 11.56
C LEU A 90 6.34 12.67 12.94
N VAL A 91 6.97 11.75 13.64
CA VAL A 91 7.52 11.90 14.97
C VAL A 91 9.05 12.07 14.87
N ASP A 92 9.56 13.10 15.52
CA ASP A 92 10.98 13.40 15.65
C ASP A 92 11.29 13.69 17.12
N LEU A 93 11.79 12.69 17.86
CA LEU A 93 12.08 12.84 19.29
C LEU A 93 13.21 13.83 19.61
N SER A 94 13.92 14.36 18.62
CA SER A 94 14.82 15.52 18.81
C SER A 94 14.07 16.83 18.98
N LYS A 95 12.78 16.87 18.58
CA LYS A 95 11.90 18.06 18.62
C LYS A 95 10.62 17.84 19.43
N ASP A 96 10.26 16.59 19.66
CA ASP A 96 9.02 16.19 20.33
C ASP A 96 9.36 15.58 21.69
N ASP A 97 8.85 16.19 22.76
CA ASP A 97 9.10 15.75 24.14
C ASP A 97 8.15 14.60 24.56
N ASP A 98 7.01 14.47 23.89
CA ASP A 98 5.97 13.46 24.17
C ASP A 98 5.51 12.77 22.87
N ILE A 99 5.83 11.49 22.76
CA ILE A 99 5.51 10.71 21.56
C ILE A 99 4.00 10.53 21.37
N THR A 100 3.23 10.44 22.44
CA THR A 100 1.77 10.29 22.34
C THR A 100 1.16 11.55 21.77
N LEU A 101 1.57 12.70 22.27
CA LEU A 101 1.13 14.00 21.77
C LEU A 101 1.57 14.22 20.33
N ALA A 102 2.82 13.87 19.99
CA ALA A 102 3.34 13.98 18.62
C ALA A 102 2.55 13.12 17.61
N ILE A 103 2.00 11.97 18.03
CA ILE A 103 1.15 11.13 17.19
C ILE A 103 -0.27 11.70 17.07
N GLU A 104 -0.86 12.22 18.18
CA GLU A 104 -2.25 12.68 18.22
C GLU A 104 -2.40 14.10 17.65
N GLU A 105 -1.44 14.99 17.91
CA GLU A 105 -1.40 16.37 17.44
C GLU A 105 -0.09 16.64 16.66
N PRO A 106 0.11 16.03 15.48
CA PRO A 106 1.39 16.06 14.79
C PRO A 106 1.75 17.46 14.27
N ARG A 107 2.99 17.88 14.50
CA ARG A 107 3.57 19.11 13.92
C ARG A 107 3.83 18.93 12.42
N GLU A 108 4.22 17.73 12.01
CA GLU A 108 4.54 17.38 10.63
C GLU A 108 3.84 16.10 10.20
N LEU A 109 3.56 15.98 8.90
CA LEU A 109 2.91 14.81 8.31
C LEU A 109 3.80 14.19 7.24
N PHE A 110 3.96 12.88 7.31
CA PHE A 110 4.63 12.08 6.30
C PHE A 110 3.61 11.48 5.32
N THR A 111 3.91 11.51 4.02
CA THR A 111 3.01 11.04 2.98
C THR A 111 3.42 9.66 2.50
N ILE A 112 2.51 8.69 2.56
CA ILE A 112 2.72 7.31 2.10
C ILE A 112 1.64 6.88 1.11
N PRO A 113 1.94 5.95 0.19
CA PRO A 113 0.92 5.28 -0.60
C PRO A 113 -0.06 4.50 0.29
N THR A 114 -1.39 4.61 0.02
CA THR A 114 -2.39 3.84 0.79
C THR A 114 -2.22 2.33 0.66
N SER A 115 -1.57 1.86 -0.42
CA SER A 115 -1.22 0.45 -0.62
C SER A 115 -0.31 -0.12 0.47
N LEU A 116 0.42 0.73 1.20
CA LEU A 116 1.26 0.34 2.34
C LEU A 116 0.46 0.17 3.64
N THR A 117 -0.81 0.62 3.67
CA THR A 117 -1.66 0.52 4.86
C THR A 117 -2.69 -0.59 4.71
N LYS A 118 -2.94 -1.34 5.77
CA LYS A 118 -3.92 -2.44 5.76
C LYS A 118 -5.06 -2.13 6.73
N GLY A 119 -6.28 -2.14 6.20
CA GLY A 119 -7.50 -1.99 7.01
C GLY A 119 -7.59 -0.63 7.73
N LYS A 120 -8.14 -0.65 8.94
CA LYS A 120 -8.37 0.55 9.79
C LYS A 120 -7.21 0.81 10.77
N ALA A 121 -6.05 0.17 10.58
CA ALA A 121 -4.93 0.36 11.47
C ALA A 121 -4.38 1.79 11.40
N GLU A 122 -3.92 2.28 12.53
CA GLU A 122 -3.22 3.56 12.65
C GLU A 122 -1.74 3.36 12.36
N TYR A 123 -1.16 4.35 11.68
CA TYR A 123 0.25 4.36 11.31
C TYR A 123 0.84 5.72 11.62
N PHE A 124 2.11 5.73 11.98
CA PHE A 124 2.92 6.93 12.09
C PHE A 124 4.33 6.67 11.56
N ALA A 125 5.02 7.72 11.20
CA ALA A 125 6.43 7.69 10.79
C ALA A 125 7.28 8.17 11.97
N TYR A 126 8.47 7.61 12.11
CA TYR A 126 9.44 7.99 13.14
C TYR A 126 10.82 8.18 12.50
N ILE A 127 11.45 9.31 12.79
CA ILE A 127 12.82 9.58 12.37
C ILE A 127 13.77 8.87 13.33
N VAL A 128 14.60 7.98 12.80
CA VAL A 128 15.57 7.22 13.59
C VAL A 128 16.68 8.15 14.04
N ASN A 129 16.89 8.23 15.34
CA ASN A 129 17.81 9.20 15.96
C ASN A 129 19.19 8.63 16.36
N ASP A 130 19.39 7.32 16.16
CA ASP A 130 20.62 6.63 16.51
C ASP A 130 21.00 5.51 15.52
N ASN A 131 22.12 4.87 15.78
CA ASN A 131 22.66 3.78 14.96
C ASN A 131 22.58 2.41 15.65
N SER A 132 21.68 2.24 16.62
CA SER A 132 21.55 1.00 17.41
C SER A 132 20.98 -0.18 16.62
N MET A 133 20.45 0.03 15.40
CA MET A 133 19.82 -0.99 14.57
C MET A 133 20.51 -1.16 13.21
N ASN A 134 21.78 -0.81 13.10
CA ASN A 134 22.53 -0.86 11.83
C ASN A 134 22.62 -2.29 11.25
N GLN A 135 22.79 -3.30 12.08
CA GLN A 135 22.83 -4.71 11.64
C GLN A 135 21.48 -5.20 11.08
N LYS A 136 20.39 -4.50 11.40
CA LYS A 136 19.07 -4.72 10.82
C LYS A 136 18.81 -3.86 9.58
N GLY A 137 19.82 -3.06 9.15
CA GLY A 137 19.74 -2.18 7.99
C GLY A 137 18.96 -0.89 8.24
N ILE A 138 18.73 -0.52 9.51
CA ILE A 138 18.11 0.74 9.93
C ILE A 138 19.23 1.64 10.47
N TYR A 139 19.36 2.84 9.89
CA TYR A 139 20.41 3.78 10.24
C TYR A 139 19.81 5.07 10.75
N GLN A 140 20.63 5.86 11.39
CA GLN A 140 20.27 7.24 11.77
C GLN A 140 19.76 8.02 10.55
N ASP A 141 18.78 8.88 10.75
CA ASP A 141 18.08 9.70 9.75
C ASP A 141 17.17 8.90 8.79
N ASP A 142 17.09 7.57 8.91
CA ASP A 142 16.02 6.82 8.26
C ASP A 142 14.65 7.22 8.80
N VAL A 143 13.64 7.08 7.97
CA VAL A 143 12.24 7.18 8.40
C VAL A 143 11.64 5.79 8.43
N VAL A 144 11.32 5.28 9.61
CA VAL A 144 10.57 4.03 9.74
C VAL A 144 9.08 4.31 9.87
N ILE A 145 8.27 3.50 9.19
CA ILE A 145 6.81 3.57 9.29
C ILE A 145 6.37 2.48 10.24
N LEU A 146 5.66 2.87 11.28
CA LEU A 146 5.18 1.98 12.32
C LEU A 146 3.66 1.84 12.24
N LYS A 147 3.21 0.61 12.47
CA LYS A 147 1.82 0.35 12.80
C LYS A 147 1.64 0.50 14.30
N ARG A 148 0.76 1.42 14.72
CA ARG A 148 0.40 1.58 16.14
C ARG A 148 -0.19 0.27 16.65
N ASN A 149 0.49 -0.36 17.57
CA ASN A 149 0.10 -1.64 18.15
C ASN A 149 0.84 -1.85 19.47
N ASN A 150 0.14 -2.30 20.48
CA ASN A 150 0.71 -2.66 21.78
C ASN A 150 1.08 -4.15 21.91
N ILE A 151 0.94 -4.91 20.82
CA ILE A 151 1.28 -6.35 20.76
C ILE A 151 2.45 -6.53 19.82
N ALA A 152 3.52 -7.16 20.30
CA ALA A 152 4.69 -7.55 19.53
C ALA A 152 4.85 -9.08 19.52
N TYR A 153 5.51 -9.58 18.50
CA TYR A 153 5.87 -10.99 18.35
C TYR A 153 7.38 -11.13 18.18
N ASN A 154 7.91 -12.34 18.43
CA ASN A 154 9.33 -12.60 18.30
C ASN A 154 9.87 -12.21 16.92
N ASN A 155 11.01 -11.54 16.93
CA ASN A 155 11.72 -10.93 15.79
C ASN A 155 11.01 -9.69 15.19
N ASP A 156 9.98 -9.14 15.84
CA ASP A 156 9.46 -7.83 15.44
C ASP A 156 10.44 -6.73 15.87
N ILE A 157 10.67 -5.77 14.97
CA ILE A 157 11.33 -4.52 15.35
C ILE A 157 10.22 -3.57 15.81
N ILE A 158 10.33 -3.10 17.04
CA ILE A 158 9.34 -2.26 17.69
C ILE A 158 9.95 -0.95 18.16
N LEU A 159 9.13 0.09 18.20
CA LEU A 159 9.41 1.28 18.99
C LEU A 159 8.84 1.03 20.38
N VAL A 160 9.69 1.07 21.39
CA VAL A 160 9.34 0.70 22.75
C VAL A 160 9.87 1.75 23.74
N GLU A 161 9.07 2.06 24.75
CA GLU A 161 9.48 2.83 25.90
C GLU A 161 9.88 1.88 27.02
N TYR A 162 11.09 2.05 27.54
CA TYR A 162 11.64 1.35 28.68
C TYR A 162 12.45 2.34 29.52
N ASN A 163 12.18 2.43 30.83
CA ASN A 163 12.80 3.39 31.75
C ASN A 163 12.75 4.85 31.25
N ASN A 164 11.64 5.27 30.68
CA ASN A 164 11.42 6.60 30.08
C ASN A 164 12.34 6.89 28.85
N ILE A 165 12.93 5.88 28.27
CA ILE A 165 13.72 5.97 27.04
C ILE A 165 12.97 5.27 25.92
N ILE A 166 12.82 5.96 24.79
CA ILE A 166 12.11 5.44 23.63
C ILE A 166 13.14 5.11 22.55
N ASN A 167 13.23 3.82 22.19
CA ASN A 167 14.17 3.34 21.19
C ASN A 167 13.56 2.22 20.34
N LEU A 168 14.19 2.00 19.17
CA LEU A 168 13.92 0.80 18.37
C LEU A 168 14.65 -0.40 18.99
N LYS A 169 13.92 -1.49 19.17
CA LYS A 169 14.47 -2.77 19.66
C LYS A 169 13.85 -3.95 18.92
N GLU A 170 14.60 -5.02 18.79
CA GLU A 170 14.06 -6.32 18.40
C GLU A 170 13.42 -6.98 19.62
N TYR A 171 12.17 -7.39 19.46
CA TYR A 171 11.38 -8.02 20.52
C TYR A 171 11.59 -9.54 20.50
N PHE A 172 11.85 -10.13 21.66
CA PHE A 172 11.94 -11.55 21.83
C PHE A 172 11.33 -11.97 23.16
N LYS A 173 10.44 -12.95 23.16
CA LYS A 173 9.79 -13.46 24.37
C LYS A 173 9.79 -14.99 24.31
N ASP A 174 10.24 -15.58 25.41
CA ASP A 174 10.24 -17.02 25.62
C ASP A 174 9.74 -17.36 27.03
N LYS A 175 10.04 -18.60 27.51
CA LYS A 175 9.66 -19.06 28.83
C LYS A 175 10.47 -18.43 29.97
N GLU A 176 11.63 -17.88 29.66
CA GLU A 176 12.56 -17.29 30.64
C GLU A 176 12.25 -15.80 30.87
N GLY A 177 11.58 -15.16 29.90
CA GLY A 177 11.17 -13.76 30.02
C GLY A 177 11.08 -13.04 28.68
N LEU A 178 11.08 -11.71 28.77
CA LEU A 178 11.11 -10.79 27.64
C LEU A 178 12.51 -10.24 27.46
N THR A 179 13.00 -10.28 26.24
CA THR A 179 14.28 -9.68 25.85
C THR A 179 14.06 -8.62 24.78
N LEU A 180 14.60 -7.43 25.01
CA LEU A 180 14.71 -6.33 24.04
C LEU A 180 16.16 -6.25 23.61
N LYS A 181 16.41 -6.31 22.29
CA LYS A 181 17.77 -6.35 21.74
C LYS A 181 17.96 -5.32 20.64
N ASP A 182 19.13 -4.72 20.63
CA ASP A 182 19.68 -3.97 19.51
C ASP A 182 21.16 -4.33 19.28
N ASP A 183 21.89 -3.57 18.49
CA ASP A 183 23.30 -3.81 18.17
C ASP A 183 24.25 -3.48 19.33
N ILE A 184 23.79 -2.75 20.33
CA ILE A 184 24.57 -2.21 21.45
C ILE A 184 24.37 -3.07 22.70
N GLU A 185 23.11 -3.44 22.98
CA GLU A 185 22.73 -4.10 24.23
C GLU A 185 21.62 -5.15 24.06
N SER A 186 21.49 -5.98 25.09
CA SER A 186 20.39 -6.93 25.23
C SER A 186 19.84 -6.82 26.63
N ILE A 187 18.57 -6.43 26.76
CA ILE A 187 17.91 -6.16 28.03
C ILE A 187 16.88 -7.25 28.29
N THR A 188 17.02 -7.96 29.42
CA THR A 188 15.97 -8.88 29.88
C THR A 188 15.10 -8.16 30.89
N THR A 189 13.79 -8.17 30.67
CA THR A 189 12.83 -7.41 31.47
C THR A 189 11.47 -8.13 31.54
N LYS A 190 10.44 -7.48 32.04
CA LYS A 190 9.08 -8.01 32.11
C LYS A 190 8.12 -7.18 31.25
N ASP A 191 7.03 -7.81 30.80
CA ASP A 191 6.02 -7.13 29.96
C ASP A 191 5.45 -5.86 30.60
N ASN A 192 5.32 -5.82 31.92
CA ASN A 192 4.78 -4.66 32.64
C ASN A 192 5.79 -3.53 32.85
N GLU A 193 7.02 -3.71 32.44
CA GLU A 193 8.08 -2.70 32.58
C GLU A 193 8.32 -1.97 31.25
N ILE A 194 7.63 -2.36 30.17
CA ILE A 194 7.74 -1.76 28.85
C ILE A 194 6.40 -1.26 28.34
N SER A 195 6.46 -0.27 27.45
CA SER A 195 5.31 0.17 26.66
C SER A 195 5.65 0.05 25.16
N VAL A 196 4.99 -0.89 24.48
CA VAL A 196 5.13 -1.02 23.03
C VAL A 196 4.29 0.05 22.35
N ILE A 197 4.93 0.96 21.60
CA ILE A 197 4.29 2.09 20.94
C ILE A 197 3.84 1.69 19.52
N GLY A 198 4.68 0.93 18.81
CA GLY A 198 4.34 0.45 17.50
C GLY A 198 5.36 -0.53 16.93
N LYS A 199 4.93 -1.26 15.90
CA LYS A 199 5.75 -2.20 15.16
C LYS A 199 6.22 -1.59 13.84
N VAL A 200 7.50 -1.68 13.54
CA VAL A 200 8.07 -1.27 12.25
C VAL A 200 7.52 -2.18 11.13
N VAL A 201 7.00 -1.58 10.08
CA VAL A 201 6.43 -2.29 8.93
C VAL A 201 7.09 -1.89 7.61
N TRP A 202 7.67 -0.68 7.53
CA TRP A 202 8.36 -0.17 6.35
C TRP A 202 9.50 0.75 6.75
N LEU A 203 10.48 0.87 5.85
CA LEU A 203 11.60 1.80 5.98
C LEU A 203 11.67 2.66 4.72
N TYR A 204 11.85 3.95 4.91
CA TYR A 204 12.15 4.91 3.86
C TYR A 204 13.52 5.52 4.13
N ARG A 205 14.37 5.56 3.11
CA ARG A 205 15.68 6.20 3.13
C ARG A 205 15.84 7.08 1.91
N ASN A 206 16.28 8.32 2.15
CA ASN A 206 16.70 9.21 1.08
C ASN A 206 18.20 9.01 0.83
N TYR A 207 18.62 9.01 -0.43
CA TYR A 207 20.02 8.97 -0.86
C TYR A 207 20.27 10.26 -1.63
N ASP A 208 20.51 11.36 -0.90
CA ASP A 208 20.91 12.63 -1.49
C ASP A 208 22.42 12.69 -1.70
#